data_c7628c57e5f633e633f5c59de5a1a8c3
#
_entry.id   c7628c57e5f633e633f5c59de5a1a8c3
#
_cell.length_a   1.000
_cell.length_b   1.000
_cell.length_c   1.000
_cell.angle_alpha   90.00
_cell.angle_beta   90.00
_cell.angle_gamma   90.00
#
_symmetry.space_group_name_H-M   'P 1'
#
loop_
_entity.id
_entity.type
_entity.pdbx_description
1 polymer ?
#
loop_
_entity_poly.entity_id
_entity_poly.type
_entity_poly.pdbx_seq_one_letter_code
_entity_poly.pdbx_strand_id
1 'polypeptide(L)'
;MLDYAHLEALLAVEREKSFDGAAKSLGVTSSAISQRIKLLEERIGAVTLNRQTPVSTTELGAILCRHAEKVIMLEDDVLQQNQQQIGSSDRPYRKIKIAVNDDSLSSWFMGILRANALRDDPYLLEISIADQ
;
A
#
# COMPACT_ATOMS: atom_id res chain seq x y z
N MET A 1 12.99 13.63 -9.14
CA MET A 1 12.03 13.11 -8.18
C MET A 1 10.78 12.74 -8.95
N LEU A 2 10.17 11.58 -8.68
CA LEU A 2 8.93 11.17 -9.32
C LEU A 2 7.75 11.94 -8.72
N ASP A 3 6.74 12.21 -9.53
CA ASP A 3 5.53 12.89 -9.08
C ASP A 3 4.57 11.86 -8.44
N TYR A 4 4.11 12.14 -7.22
CA TYR A 4 3.21 11.24 -6.48
C TYR A 4 1.87 11.05 -7.16
N ALA A 5 1.31 12.11 -7.76
CA ALA A 5 0.03 12.00 -8.46
C ALA A 5 0.12 11.06 -9.68
N HIS A 6 1.30 10.96 -10.30
CA HIS A 6 1.55 10.03 -11.40
C HIS A 6 1.69 8.59 -10.90
N LEU A 7 2.39 8.38 -9.78
CA LEU A 7 2.52 7.06 -9.15
C LEU A 7 1.19 6.56 -8.61
N GLU A 8 0.40 7.43 -7.99
CA GLU A 8 -0.94 7.14 -7.50
C GLU A 8 -1.87 6.71 -8.64
N ALA A 9 -1.81 7.40 -9.78
CA ALA A 9 -2.58 7.03 -10.96
C ALA A 9 -2.18 5.63 -11.49
N LEU A 10 -0.88 5.31 -11.51
CA LEU A 10 -0.40 3.99 -11.92
C LEU A 10 -0.91 2.90 -10.97
N LEU A 11 -0.80 3.13 -9.66
CA LEU A 11 -1.26 2.18 -8.64
C LEU A 11 -2.78 1.96 -8.72
N ALA A 12 -3.57 3.03 -8.94
CA ALA A 12 -5.00 2.93 -9.11
C ALA A 12 -5.38 2.11 -10.37
N VAL A 13 -4.71 2.33 -11.51
CA VAL A 13 -4.94 1.55 -12.73
C VAL A 13 -4.56 0.07 -12.52
N GLU A 14 -3.50 -0.19 -11.80
CA GLU A 14 -3.08 -1.56 -11.46
C GLU A 14 -4.13 -2.27 -10.61
N ARG A 15 -4.69 -1.62 -9.60
CA ARG A 15 -5.71 -2.18 -8.69
C ARG A 15 -7.05 -2.40 -9.39
N GLU A 16 -7.51 -1.41 -10.13
CA GLU A 16 -8.82 -1.43 -10.80
C GLU A 16 -8.80 -2.17 -12.15
N LYS A 17 -7.63 -2.49 -12.68
CA LYS A 17 -7.40 -3.10 -14.00
C LYS A 17 -8.05 -2.33 -15.16
N SER A 18 -8.38 -1.06 -14.94
CA SER A 18 -9.01 -0.18 -15.90
C SER A 18 -8.76 1.30 -15.61
N PHE A 19 -8.68 2.12 -16.67
CA PHE A 19 -8.54 3.58 -16.54
C PHE A 19 -9.81 4.23 -15.95
N ASP A 20 -10.98 3.74 -16.30
CA ASP A 20 -12.26 4.26 -15.79
C ASP A 20 -12.47 3.91 -14.32
N GLY A 21 -12.08 2.71 -13.89
CA GLY A 21 -12.07 2.31 -12.48
C GLY A 21 -11.13 3.19 -11.66
N ALA A 22 -9.90 3.39 -12.14
CA ALA A 22 -8.92 4.27 -11.51
C ALA A 22 -9.41 5.72 -11.42
N ALA A 23 -10.05 6.23 -12.46
CA ALA A 23 -10.63 7.57 -12.48
C ALA A 23 -11.70 7.74 -11.40
N LYS A 24 -12.59 6.76 -11.25
CA LYS A 24 -13.63 6.75 -10.21
C LYS A 24 -13.03 6.69 -8.81
N SER A 25 -12.05 5.81 -8.59
CA SER A 25 -11.44 5.64 -7.27
C SER A 25 -10.67 6.88 -6.80
N LEU A 26 -10.06 7.62 -7.73
CA LEU A 26 -9.32 8.87 -7.44
C LEU A 26 -10.15 10.15 -7.59
N GLY A 27 -11.43 10.06 -7.97
CA GLY A 27 -12.29 11.24 -8.15
C GLY A 27 -11.85 12.18 -9.26
N VAL A 28 -11.25 11.65 -10.33
CA VAL A 28 -10.76 12.40 -11.50
C VAL A 28 -11.35 11.84 -12.79
N THR A 29 -11.01 12.42 -13.95
CA THR A 29 -11.43 11.92 -15.26
C THR A 29 -10.47 10.84 -15.79
N SER A 30 -10.96 9.92 -16.63
CA SER A 30 -10.12 8.92 -17.32
C SER A 30 -9.04 9.58 -18.19
N SER A 31 -9.34 10.76 -18.75
CA SER A 31 -8.35 11.57 -19.47
C SER A 31 -7.23 12.06 -18.56
N ALA A 32 -7.53 12.48 -17.32
CA ALA A 32 -6.52 12.89 -16.36
C ALA A 32 -5.62 11.70 -15.94
N ILE A 33 -6.20 10.52 -15.74
CA ILE A 33 -5.41 9.30 -15.48
C ILE A 33 -4.47 9.01 -16.65
N SER A 34 -4.99 9.01 -17.88
CA SER A 34 -4.19 8.78 -19.10
C SER A 34 -3.04 9.76 -19.22
N GLN A 35 -3.28 11.04 -18.93
CA GLN A 35 -2.27 12.10 -18.95
C GLN A 35 -1.18 11.87 -17.89
N ARG A 36 -1.57 11.52 -16.66
CA ARG A 36 -0.62 11.23 -15.56
C ARG A 36 0.28 10.04 -15.89
N ILE A 37 -0.29 8.97 -16.44
CA ILE A 37 0.47 7.79 -16.89
C ILE A 37 1.45 8.17 -18.00
N LYS A 38 1.00 8.93 -19.01
CA LYS A 38 1.85 9.39 -20.10
C LYS A 38 3.04 10.20 -19.58
N LEU A 39 2.82 11.16 -18.69
CA LEU A 39 3.87 11.96 -18.09
C LEU A 39 4.85 11.13 -17.24
N LEU A 40 4.37 10.10 -16.56
CA LEU A 40 5.22 9.14 -15.84
C LEU A 40 6.11 8.37 -16.81
N GLU A 41 5.54 7.82 -17.88
CA GLU A 41 6.25 7.05 -18.91
C GLU A 41 7.28 7.91 -19.64
N GLU A 42 6.94 9.15 -20.00
CA GLU A 42 7.86 10.12 -20.60
C GLU A 42 9.04 10.45 -19.67
N ARG A 43 8.78 10.63 -18.38
CA ARG A 43 9.84 10.94 -17.41
C ARG A 43 10.79 9.76 -17.18
N ILE A 44 10.29 8.55 -17.22
CA ILE A 44 11.08 7.32 -17.00
C ILE A 44 11.73 6.85 -18.31
N GLY A 45 11.17 7.22 -19.45
CA GLY A 45 11.61 6.78 -20.77
C GLY A 45 11.19 5.35 -21.13
N ALA A 46 10.18 4.80 -20.44
CA ALA A 46 9.70 3.44 -20.66
C ALA A 46 8.21 3.28 -20.34
N VAL A 47 7.56 2.30 -20.99
CA VAL A 47 6.16 1.96 -20.81
C VAL A 47 5.93 1.24 -19.49
N THR A 48 4.93 1.66 -18.72
CA THR A 48 4.59 1.09 -17.41
C THR A 48 3.37 0.18 -17.43
N LEU A 49 2.52 0.30 -18.46
CA LEU A 49 1.28 -0.47 -18.62
C LEU A 49 1.17 -1.15 -19.97
N ASN A 50 0.69 -2.38 -19.97
CA ASN A 50 0.16 -3.07 -21.15
C ASN A 50 -1.32 -2.69 -21.30
N ARG A 51 -1.67 -1.97 -22.37
CA ARG A 51 -3.02 -1.44 -22.61
C ARG A 51 -4.00 -2.45 -23.21
N GLN A 52 -3.81 -3.72 -22.90
CA GLN A 52 -4.76 -4.78 -23.23
C GLN A 52 -5.92 -4.80 -22.23
N THR A 53 -7.00 -5.47 -22.53
CA THR A 53 -8.13 -5.62 -21.59
C THR A 53 -8.12 -7.05 -21.03
N PRO A 54 -7.97 -7.21 -19.72
CA PRO A 54 -7.76 -6.20 -18.66
C PRO A 54 -6.36 -5.55 -18.73
N VAL A 55 -6.27 -4.30 -18.27
CA VAL A 55 -4.99 -3.58 -18.18
C VAL A 55 -4.07 -4.29 -17.17
N SER A 56 -2.79 -4.41 -17.53
CA SER A 56 -1.77 -4.99 -16.65
C SER A 56 -0.50 -4.15 -16.62
N THR A 57 0.29 -4.27 -15.57
CA THR A 57 1.58 -3.60 -15.48
C THR A 57 2.65 -4.34 -16.29
N THR A 58 3.62 -3.58 -16.81
CA THR A 58 4.91 -4.13 -17.24
C THR A 58 5.74 -4.50 -16.00
N GLU A 59 6.89 -5.16 -16.17
CA GLU A 59 7.80 -5.43 -15.07
C GLU A 59 8.23 -4.13 -14.36
N LEU A 60 8.56 -3.09 -15.11
CA LEU A 60 8.87 -1.77 -14.57
C LEU A 60 7.67 -1.14 -13.87
N GLY A 61 6.48 -1.24 -14.45
CA GLY A 61 5.23 -0.79 -13.83
C GLY A 61 4.99 -1.43 -12.46
N ALA A 62 5.21 -2.75 -12.36
CA ALA A 62 5.08 -3.46 -11.09
C ALA A 62 6.12 -3.03 -10.04
N ILE A 63 7.36 -2.70 -10.46
CA ILE A 63 8.37 -2.12 -9.56
C ILE A 63 7.92 -0.76 -9.04
N LEU A 64 7.37 0.10 -9.91
CA LEU A 64 6.87 1.43 -9.54
C LEU A 64 5.64 1.36 -8.63
N CYS A 65 4.73 0.42 -8.85
CA CYS A 65 3.61 0.17 -7.92
C CYS A 65 4.10 -0.19 -6.52
N ARG A 66 5.05 -1.13 -6.41
CA ARG A 66 5.66 -1.47 -5.11
C ARG A 66 6.38 -0.29 -4.45
N HIS A 67 7.01 0.56 -5.27
CA HIS A 67 7.62 1.80 -4.78
C HIS A 67 6.56 2.76 -4.23
N ALA A 68 5.48 2.98 -4.98
CA ALA A 68 4.36 3.85 -4.57
C ALA A 68 3.73 3.37 -3.25
N GLU A 69 3.51 2.07 -3.10
CA GLU A 69 2.99 1.49 -1.85
C GLU A 69 3.90 1.75 -0.64
N LYS A 70 5.22 1.62 -0.82
CA LYS A 70 6.18 1.94 0.25
C LYS A 70 6.16 3.42 0.63
N VAL A 71 6.01 4.30 -0.35
CA VAL A 71 5.91 5.74 -0.11
C VAL A 71 4.67 6.07 0.69
N ILE A 72 3.50 5.53 0.33
CA ILE A 72 2.24 5.69 1.07
C ILE A 72 2.42 5.23 2.53
N MET A 73 3.05 4.08 2.75
CA MET A 73 3.33 3.59 4.11
C MET A 73 4.21 4.55 4.92
N LEU A 74 5.23 5.14 4.29
CA LEU A 74 6.11 6.11 4.95
C LEU A 74 5.38 7.42 5.25
N GLU A 75 4.50 7.89 4.39
CA GLU A 75 3.67 9.07 4.63
C GLU A 75 2.68 8.85 5.78
N ASP A 76 2.01 7.69 5.81
CA ASP A 76 1.13 7.30 6.90
C ASP A 76 1.88 7.29 8.24
N ASP A 77 3.12 6.82 8.27
CA ASP A 77 3.97 6.85 9.47
C ASP A 77 4.20 8.28 9.97
N VAL A 78 4.50 9.21 9.06
CA VAL A 78 4.72 10.62 9.40
C VAL A 78 3.44 11.29 9.90
N LEU A 79 2.31 11.02 9.26
CA LEU A 79 1.01 11.58 9.66
C LEU A 79 0.58 11.06 11.05
N GLN A 80 0.81 9.78 11.32
CA GLN A 80 0.52 9.19 12.63
C GLN A 80 1.42 9.77 13.74
N GLN A 81 2.71 9.99 13.48
CA GLN A 81 3.62 10.61 14.43
C GLN A 81 3.21 12.04 14.77
N ASN A 82 2.70 12.80 13.80
CA ASN A 82 2.25 14.17 14.01
C ASN A 82 0.97 14.25 14.87
N GLN A 83 0.06 13.29 14.73
CA GLN A 83 -1.13 13.19 15.58
C GLN A 83 -0.79 12.87 17.04
N GLN A 84 0.31 12.17 17.30
CA GLN A 84 0.79 11.86 18.65
C GLN A 84 1.34 13.09 19.39
N GLN A 85 1.80 14.13 18.68
CA GLN A 85 2.30 15.37 19.31
C GLN A 85 1.19 16.34 19.74
N ILE A 86 -0.05 16.16 19.26
CA ILE A 86 -1.19 17.07 19.54
C ILE A 86 -2.05 16.56 20.72
N GLY A 87 -1.51 15.69 21.56
CA GLY A 87 -2.02 15.43 22.91
C GLY A 87 -3.34 14.65 22.99
N SER A 88 -3.24 13.35 22.87
CA SER A 88 -4.08 12.45 23.64
C SER A 88 -3.28 11.19 23.96
N SER A 89 -3.38 10.76 25.22
CA SER A 89 -2.74 9.56 25.78
C SER A 89 -3.25 8.23 25.20
N ASP A 90 -3.95 8.28 24.10
CA ASP A 90 -4.45 7.12 23.39
C ASP A 90 -3.57 6.93 22.13
N ARG A 91 -2.46 6.22 22.30
CA ARG A 91 -1.59 5.83 21.17
C ARG A 91 -2.41 4.93 20.25
N PRO A 92 -2.71 5.32 18.99
CA PRO A 92 -3.30 4.39 18.06
C PRO A 92 -2.25 3.33 17.75
N TYR A 93 -2.40 2.16 18.35
CA TYR A 93 -1.56 1.00 18.01
C TYR A 93 -1.65 0.71 16.52
N ARG A 94 -0.52 0.50 15.88
CA ARG A 94 -0.48 -0.02 14.51
C ARG A 94 -1.17 -1.38 14.49
N LYS A 95 -2.28 -1.46 13.78
CA LYS A 95 -3.07 -2.69 13.70
C LYS A 95 -2.58 -3.57 12.56
N ILE A 96 -2.10 -4.76 12.88
CA ILE A 96 -1.70 -5.78 11.91
C ILE A 96 -2.67 -6.94 12.00
N LYS A 97 -3.30 -7.28 10.87
CA LYS A 97 -4.14 -8.47 10.75
C LYS A 97 -3.28 -9.63 10.28
N ILE A 98 -3.29 -10.72 11.02
CA ILE A 98 -2.49 -11.92 10.72
C ILE A 98 -3.44 -13.11 10.72
N ALA A 99 -3.43 -13.88 9.63
CA ALA A 99 -4.07 -15.19 9.58
C ALA A 99 -3.00 -16.25 9.85
N VAL A 100 -3.21 -17.09 10.84
CA VAL A 100 -2.30 -18.19 11.21
C VAL A 100 -3.08 -19.49 11.31
N ASN A 101 -2.43 -20.61 11.00
CA ASN A 101 -2.97 -21.92 11.27
C ASN A 101 -2.69 -22.32 12.74
N ASP A 102 -3.41 -23.31 13.23
CA ASP A 102 -3.34 -23.75 14.64
C ASP A 102 -1.95 -24.24 15.05
N ASP A 103 -1.25 -24.95 14.17
CA ASP A 103 0.12 -25.43 14.39
C ASP A 103 1.13 -24.29 14.55
N SER A 104 0.97 -23.21 13.78
CA SER A 104 1.83 -22.04 13.86
C SER A 104 1.59 -21.25 15.15
N LEU A 105 0.34 -21.17 15.60
CA LEU A 105 -0.04 -20.49 16.85
C LEU A 105 0.59 -21.17 18.06
N SER A 106 0.60 -22.50 18.10
CA SER A 106 1.12 -23.28 19.21
C SER A 106 2.64 -23.39 19.25
N SER A 107 3.33 -23.06 18.15
CA SER A 107 4.78 -23.23 18.02
C SER A 107 5.57 -21.92 18.07
N TRP A 108 5.94 -21.38 16.91
CA TRP A 108 6.85 -20.25 16.78
C TRP A 108 6.15 -18.88 16.95
N PHE A 109 4.85 -18.81 16.71
CA PHE A 109 4.13 -17.54 16.69
C PHE A 109 4.04 -16.90 18.09
N MET A 110 4.03 -17.70 19.17
CA MET A 110 4.12 -17.20 20.54
C MET A 110 5.40 -16.42 20.84
N GLY A 111 6.50 -16.76 20.14
CA GLY A 111 7.75 -16.02 20.22
C GLY A 111 7.63 -14.61 19.62
N ILE A 112 6.90 -14.47 18.50
CA ILE A 112 6.62 -13.17 17.87
C ILE A 112 5.74 -12.31 18.77
N LEU A 113 4.70 -12.88 19.36
CA LEU A 113 3.82 -12.13 20.29
C LEU A 113 4.59 -11.57 21.50
N ARG A 114 5.47 -12.37 22.08
CA ARG A 114 6.34 -11.93 23.19
C ARG A 114 7.31 -10.83 22.73
N ALA A 115 7.92 -10.99 21.56
CA ALA A 115 8.84 -9.99 21.02
C ALA A 115 8.11 -8.67 20.72
N ASN A 116 6.87 -8.73 20.23
CA ASN A 116 6.05 -7.53 20.01
C ASN A 116 5.69 -6.84 21.32
N ALA A 117 5.32 -7.58 22.36
CA ALA A 117 4.95 -7.03 23.66
C ALA A 117 6.12 -6.34 24.41
N LEU A 118 7.36 -6.72 24.08
CA LEU A 118 8.59 -6.15 24.66
C LEU A 118 9.11 -4.93 23.88
N ARG A 119 8.45 -4.50 22.81
CA ARG A 119 8.84 -3.31 22.04
C ARG A 119 8.38 -2.04 22.74
N ASP A 120 9.13 -0.97 22.54
CA ASP A 120 8.74 0.38 22.99
C ASP A 120 7.48 0.89 22.25
N ASP A 121 7.24 0.39 21.04
CA ASP A 121 6.07 0.68 20.21
C ASP A 121 5.45 -0.64 19.71
N PRO A 122 4.62 -1.31 20.51
CA PRO A 122 4.02 -2.59 20.15
C PRO A 122 2.90 -2.43 19.13
N TYR A 123 2.78 -3.38 18.20
CA TYR A 123 1.66 -3.45 17.27
C TYR A 123 0.43 -4.07 17.94
N LEU A 124 -0.75 -3.55 17.60
CA LEU A 124 -2.00 -4.23 17.90
C LEU A 124 -2.20 -5.36 16.86
N LEU A 125 -2.06 -6.60 17.30
CA LEU A 125 -2.19 -7.77 16.43
C LEU A 125 -3.63 -8.28 16.49
N GLU A 126 -4.31 -8.26 15.35
CA GLU A 126 -5.60 -8.93 15.16
C GLU A 126 -5.33 -10.29 14.51
N ILE A 127 -5.49 -11.35 15.27
CA ILE A 127 -5.15 -12.72 14.84
C ILE A 127 -6.45 -13.43 14.46
N SER A 128 -6.48 -14.00 13.27
CA SER A 128 -7.52 -14.93 12.83
C SER A 128 -6.92 -16.31 12.60
N ILE A 129 -7.61 -17.34 13.08
CA ILE A 129 -7.23 -18.73 12.82
C ILE A 129 -7.86 -19.11 11.50
N ALA A 130 -7.03 -19.51 10.53
CA ALA A 130 -7.50 -20.05 9.26
C ALA A 130 -7.64 -21.57 9.41
N ASP A 131 -8.87 -22.05 9.49
CA ASP A 131 -9.19 -23.46 9.31
C ASP A 131 -9.04 -23.83 7.82
N GLN A 132 -8.39 -24.96 7.55
CA GLN A 132 -8.30 -25.54 6.21
C GLN A 132 -9.59 -26.28 5.87
#